data_aa2fdab9cda10ec6022855e112275335
#
_entry.id   aa2fdab9cda10ec6022855e112275335
#
_cell.length_a   1.000
_cell.length_b   1.000
_cell.length_c   1.000
_cell.angle_alpha   90.00
_cell.angle_beta   90.00
_cell.angle_gamma   90.00
#
_symmetry.space_group_name_H-M   'P 1'
#
loop_
_entity.id
_entity.type
_entity.pdbx_description
1 polymer ?
#
loop_
_entity_poly.entity_id
_entity_poly.type
_entity_poly.pdbx_seq_one_letter_code
_entity_poly.pdbx_strand_id
1 'polypeptide(L)'
;MQRKKAIEQLKTHGEWDVVVIGGGATGLGTALDAVTRGYSTLLLEGHDFAKGTSSRSTKLVHGGVRYLAQGYVDLVREALRERGRLAHNAPHLFKTQAFIIPGEKWWTAPYYTFGLWMYDRLSGKLSIGHTRHLSQAEARKRLSGVRDDKVGAGVCYYDGQFDDARLALCLALSIVDHGGTVLNYCSVTGIDKNAAGKIDGVSCRDELTGETYQVKAKCVVNATGVFANPILGMDEVHEKPPILPSQGIHLVLDRDFLPGDDALMVPKTSDGRVLFAVPWHGKLVVGTTDTLIKEPSYEPKPLEQEIEFILNTARDYLKRAPTRADVRSVFVGLRPLAAPKDEGKSTKEVSRSHKVEVSKSGMVNIFGGKWTTYRQMAEDGIDAAIGAGLLPQKACATRELKLHGYIDANRHLDDTPLTLYGSDAAAIEKLAAENPELARKVHPDHPYTFAQVQWAIDEELALSLEDVLARRIRLLFLDAKAAEAAAPAVVAFMAPRLGWSEERQKAELDNFVKLTKQYRLVA
;
A
#
# COMPACT_ATOMS: atom_id res chain seq x y z
N MET A 1 -8.35 -14.71 10.22
CA MET A 1 -8.31 -13.86 11.46
C MET A 1 -9.68 -13.87 12.15
N GLN A 2 -9.74 -13.86 13.50
CA GLN A 2 -11.01 -13.96 14.24
C GLN A 2 -11.12 -12.81 15.25
N ARG A 3 -12.01 -11.83 15.00
CA ARG A 3 -12.15 -10.64 15.86
C ARG A 3 -12.51 -10.97 17.31
N LYS A 4 -13.43 -11.92 17.54
CA LYS A 4 -13.82 -12.33 18.91
C LYS A 4 -12.62 -12.80 19.73
N LYS A 5 -11.76 -13.63 19.13
CA LYS A 5 -10.52 -14.10 19.76
C LYS A 5 -9.54 -12.96 20.04
N ALA A 6 -9.40 -12.02 19.10
CA ALA A 6 -8.54 -10.85 19.27
C ALA A 6 -9.02 -9.95 20.44
N ILE A 7 -10.32 -9.70 20.55
CA ILE A 7 -10.91 -8.95 21.68
C ILE A 7 -10.73 -9.70 23.01
N GLU A 8 -10.88 -11.04 23.03
CA GLU A 8 -10.61 -11.84 24.22
C GLU A 8 -9.16 -11.73 24.66
N GLN A 9 -8.22 -11.85 23.73
CA GLN A 9 -6.81 -11.65 24.00
C GLN A 9 -6.51 -10.24 24.51
N LEU A 10 -7.12 -9.21 23.92
CA LEU A 10 -7.02 -7.83 24.40
C LEU A 10 -7.44 -7.68 25.86
N LYS A 11 -8.53 -8.37 26.29
CA LYS A 11 -9.07 -8.33 27.65
C LYS A 11 -8.27 -9.16 28.67
N THR A 12 -7.67 -10.25 28.23
CA THR A 12 -7.08 -11.26 29.13
C THR A 12 -5.56 -11.25 29.18
N HIS A 13 -4.89 -10.69 28.16
CA HIS A 13 -3.43 -10.59 28.15
C HIS A 13 -2.96 -9.55 29.18
N GLY A 14 -2.09 -9.93 30.09
CA GLY A 14 -1.70 -9.05 31.20
C GLY A 14 -0.89 -7.84 30.75
N GLU A 15 0.23 -8.08 30.07
CA GLU A 15 1.13 -7.03 29.58
C GLU A 15 1.78 -7.48 28.26
N TRP A 16 1.63 -6.68 27.23
CA TRP A 16 2.25 -6.93 25.94
C TRP A 16 3.71 -6.46 25.92
N ASP A 17 4.58 -7.20 25.25
CA ASP A 17 5.92 -6.68 25.00
C ASP A 17 5.89 -5.49 24.04
N VAL A 18 5.06 -5.57 22.97
CA VAL A 18 4.95 -4.53 21.95
C VAL A 18 3.49 -4.27 21.59
N VAL A 19 3.08 -3.01 21.66
CA VAL A 19 1.83 -2.51 21.09
C VAL A 19 2.15 -1.59 19.92
N VAL A 20 1.66 -1.92 18.73
CA VAL A 20 1.84 -1.13 17.51
C VAL A 20 0.56 -0.40 17.15
N ILE A 21 0.64 0.91 16.98
CA ILE A 21 -0.49 1.78 16.59
C ILE A 21 -0.41 2.04 15.08
N GLY A 22 -1.43 1.58 14.35
CA GLY A 22 -1.59 1.77 12.91
C GLY A 22 -1.42 0.49 12.09
N GLY A 23 -2.43 0.16 11.28
CA GLY A 23 -2.52 -1.01 10.41
C GLY A 23 -2.10 -0.74 8.95
N GLY A 24 -1.20 0.21 8.73
CA GLY A 24 -0.56 0.46 7.44
C GLY A 24 0.71 -0.38 7.24
N ALA A 25 1.42 -0.15 6.13
CA ALA A 25 2.66 -0.86 5.77
C ALA A 25 3.69 -0.89 6.91
N THR A 26 3.92 0.27 7.52
CA THR A 26 4.91 0.42 8.61
C THR A 26 4.50 -0.36 9.84
N GLY A 27 3.26 -0.19 10.31
CA GLY A 27 2.79 -0.85 11.53
C GLY A 27 2.67 -2.37 11.37
N LEU A 28 2.11 -2.84 10.27
CA LEU A 28 2.03 -4.27 9.97
C LEU A 28 3.43 -4.91 9.86
N GLY A 29 4.37 -4.22 9.18
CA GLY A 29 5.76 -4.66 9.13
C GLY A 29 6.39 -4.73 10.52
N THR A 30 6.20 -3.70 11.35
CA THR A 30 6.76 -3.62 12.71
C THR A 30 6.17 -4.70 13.63
N ALA A 31 4.86 -4.93 13.57
CA ALA A 31 4.23 -6.00 14.36
C ALA A 31 4.72 -7.39 13.91
N LEU A 32 4.93 -7.59 12.60
CA LEU A 32 5.48 -8.85 12.08
C LEU A 32 6.94 -9.05 12.53
N ASP A 33 7.78 -8.01 12.49
CA ASP A 33 9.16 -8.11 12.95
C ASP A 33 9.21 -8.39 14.46
N ALA A 34 8.37 -7.72 15.25
CA ALA A 34 8.29 -7.94 16.69
C ALA A 34 7.86 -9.37 17.04
N VAL A 35 6.75 -9.86 16.46
CA VAL A 35 6.23 -11.20 16.78
C VAL A 35 7.18 -12.31 16.35
N THR A 36 7.83 -12.17 15.18
CA THR A 36 8.80 -13.18 14.69
C THR A 36 10.10 -13.21 15.47
N ARG A 37 10.43 -12.12 16.18
CA ARG A 37 11.48 -12.12 17.20
C ARG A 37 11.02 -12.78 18.52
N GLY A 38 9.73 -13.17 18.64
CA GLY A 38 9.15 -13.80 19.82
C GLY A 38 8.78 -12.83 20.94
N TYR A 39 8.42 -11.59 20.60
CA TYR A 39 7.74 -10.66 21.51
C TYR A 39 6.24 -10.85 21.44
N SER A 40 5.54 -10.83 22.60
CA SER A 40 4.08 -10.74 22.60
C SER A 40 3.65 -9.42 21.97
N THR A 41 2.88 -9.50 20.88
CA THR A 41 2.65 -8.34 20.00
C THR A 41 1.16 -8.14 19.72
N LEU A 42 0.70 -6.91 19.95
CA LEU A 42 -0.64 -6.42 19.61
C LEU A 42 -0.53 -5.28 18.59
N LEU A 43 -1.33 -5.34 17.51
CA LEU A 43 -1.51 -4.24 16.58
C LEU A 43 -2.94 -3.70 16.66
N LEU A 44 -3.09 -2.38 16.83
CA LEU A 44 -4.35 -1.66 16.89
C LEU A 44 -4.48 -0.72 15.69
N GLU A 45 -5.56 -0.88 14.90
CA GLU A 45 -5.92 -0.03 13.77
C GLU A 45 -7.31 0.56 13.98
N GLY A 46 -7.43 1.89 13.90
CA GLY A 46 -8.70 2.61 14.14
C GLY A 46 -9.76 2.41 13.06
N HIS A 47 -9.32 2.01 11.86
CA HIS A 47 -10.17 1.72 10.73
C HIS A 47 -9.94 0.28 10.23
N ASP A 48 -10.07 0.05 8.93
CA ASP A 48 -9.61 -1.19 8.32
C ASP A 48 -8.11 -1.13 7.96
N PHE A 49 -7.46 -2.29 7.89
CA PHE A 49 -6.05 -2.38 7.48
C PHE A 49 -5.82 -1.71 6.13
N ALA A 50 -4.73 -0.95 6.03
CA ALA A 50 -4.37 -0.18 4.84
C ALA A 50 -5.41 0.87 4.39
N LYS A 51 -6.34 1.30 5.23
CA LYS A 51 -7.35 2.33 4.89
C LYS A 51 -6.72 3.62 4.37
N GLY A 52 -5.60 4.04 4.93
CA GLY A 52 -4.88 5.24 4.53
C GLY A 52 -3.99 5.04 3.30
N THR A 53 -2.77 5.57 3.36
CA THR A 53 -1.76 5.59 2.28
C THR A 53 -1.46 4.21 1.69
N SER A 54 -1.50 3.18 2.52
CA SER A 54 -0.98 1.84 2.16
C SER A 54 -1.81 1.08 1.12
N SER A 55 -3.05 1.52 0.80
CA SER A 55 -3.82 0.98 -0.33
C SER A 55 -3.85 1.92 -1.55
N ARG A 56 -3.15 3.04 -1.50
CA ARG A 56 -3.25 4.16 -2.46
C ARG A 56 -1.91 4.50 -3.11
N SER A 57 -0.98 3.53 -3.16
CA SER A 57 0.32 3.66 -3.81
C SER A 57 0.20 3.59 -5.34
N THR A 58 1.32 3.84 -6.04
CA THR A 58 1.42 3.60 -7.50
C THR A 58 1.44 2.09 -7.85
N LYS A 59 1.30 1.20 -6.89
CA LYS A 59 1.35 -0.27 -7.04
C LYS A 59 2.72 -0.80 -7.50
N LEU A 60 3.80 -0.07 -7.17
CA LEU A 60 5.17 -0.41 -7.54
C LEU A 60 6.05 -0.61 -6.30
N VAL A 61 6.85 -1.67 -6.36
CA VAL A 61 7.97 -1.95 -5.44
C VAL A 61 9.25 -1.73 -6.22
N HIS A 62 9.84 -0.54 -6.07
CA HIS A 62 10.89 -0.08 -6.97
C HIS A 62 12.07 0.55 -6.21
N GLY A 63 13.27 0.45 -6.80
CA GLY A 63 14.49 1.06 -6.25
C GLY A 63 14.53 2.58 -6.40
N GLY A 64 13.69 3.15 -7.27
CA GLY A 64 13.63 4.59 -7.47
C GLY A 64 14.75 5.12 -8.36
N VAL A 65 14.69 4.80 -9.65
CA VAL A 65 15.68 5.24 -10.68
C VAL A 65 15.99 6.75 -10.62
N ARG A 66 14.98 7.56 -10.30
CA ARG A 66 15.15 9.01 -10.15
C ARG A 66 16.16 9.40 -9.06
N TYR A 67 16.21 8.63 -7.95
CA TYR A 67 17.14 8.91 -6.85
C TYR A 67 18.59 8.59 -7.23
N LEU A 68 18.78 7.59 -8.12
CA LEU A 68 20.11 7.32 -8.66
C LEU A 68 20.65 8.52 -9.44
N ALA A 69 19.80 9.13 -10.29
CA ALA A 69 20.15 10.36 -11.02
C ALA A 69 20.44 11.56 -10.10
N GLN A 70 19.96 11.54 -8.85
CA GLN A 70 20.22 12.55 -7.83
C GLN A 70 21.41 12.20 -6.91
N GLY A 71 22.09 11.06 -7.13
CA GLY A 71 23.25 10.63 -6.35
C GLY A 71 22.94 9.90 -5.04
N TYR A 72 21.67 9.59 -4.74
CA TYR A 72 21.27 8.85 -3.52
C TYR A 72 21.46 7.33 -3.67
N VAL A 73 22.71 6.90 -3.84
CA VAL A 73 23.05 5.49 -4.16
C VAL A 73 22.64 4.53 -3.04
N ASP A 74 22.86 4.90 -1.78
CA ASP A 74 22.53 4.02 -0.65
C ASP A 74 21.02 3.80 -0.51
N LEU A 75 20.20 4.83 -0.72
CA LEU A 75 18.74 4.73 -0.72
C LEU A 75 18.25 3.79 -1.85
N VAL A 76 18.87 3.87 -3.01
CA VAL A 76 18.57 2.99 -4.14
C VAL A 76 18.97 1.55 -3.83
N ARG A 77 20.18 1.34 -3.28
CA ARG A 77 20.68 0.00 -2.91
C ARG A 77 19.77 -0.68 -1.87
N GLU A 78 19.37 0.06 -0.84
CA GLU A 78 18.41 -0.42 0.16
C GLU A 78 17.09 -0.83 -0.49
N ALA A 79 16.49 0.05 -1.29
CA ALA A 79 15.22 -0.22 -1.95
C ALA A 79 15.29 -1.42 -2.90
N LEU A 80 16.39 -1.57 -3.66
CA LEU A 80 16.58 -2.73 -4.55
C LEU A 80 16.73 -4.04 -3.79
N ARG A 81 17.42 -4.02 -2.63
CA ARG A 81 17.53 -5.17 -1.75
C ARG A 81 16.18 -5.58 -1.17
N GLU A 82 15.42 -4.62 -0.66
CA GLU A 82 14.09 -4.89 -0.10
C GLU A 82 13.08 -5.32 -1.17
N ARG A 83 13.15 -4.77 -2.39
CA ARG A 83 12.39 -5.26 -3.54
C ARG A 83 12.66 -6.75 -3.81
N GLY A 84 13.93 -7.14 -3.83
CA GLY A 84 14.31 -8.53 -4.07
C GLY A 84 13.90 -9.47 -2.92
N ARG A 85 13.97 -8.99 -1.67
CA ARG A 85 13.44 -9.73 -0.52
C ARG A 85 11.94 -9.95 -0.61
N LEU A 86 11.16 -8.93 -0.98
CA LEU A 86 9.73 -9.10 -1.19
C LEU A 86 9.40 -10.11 -2.28
N ALA A 87 10.13 -10.06 -3.41
CA ALA A 87 9.97 -11.05 -4.48
C ALA A 87 10.24 -12.48 -4.02
N HIS A 88 11.16 -12.67 -3.08
CA HIS A 88 11.47 -13.97 -2.49
C HIS A 88 10.47 -14.38 -1.41
N ASN A 89 10.10 -13.46 -0.52
CA ASN A 89 9.25 -13.74 0.65
C ASN A 89 7.76 -13.88 0.29
N ALA A 90 7.29 -13.23 -0.78
CA ALA A 90 5.90 -13.22 -1.22
C ALA A 90 5.77 -13.25 -2.75
N PRO A 91 6.24 -14.30 -3.43
CA PRO A 91 6.24 -14.36 -4.90
C PRO A 91 4.82 -14.30 -5.50
N HIS A 92 3.80 -14.76 -4.79
CA HIS A 92 2.39 -14.67 -5.19
C HIS A 92 1.85 -13.23 -5.23
N LEU A 93 2.49 -12.30 -4.53
CA LEU A 93 2.11 -10.88 -4.49
C LEU A 93 3.01 -10.01 -5.38
N PHE A 94 4.12 -10.54 -5.88
CA PHE A 94 5.13 -9.81 -6.62
C PHE A 94 5.11 -10.19 -8.10
N LYS A 95 4.98 -9.19 -8.97
CA LYS A 95 5.10 -9.36 -10.42
C LYS A 95 6.27 -8.52 -10.93
N THR A 96 7.16 -9.14 -11.70
CA THR A 96 8.18 -8.39 -12.43
C THR A 96 7.52 -7.64 -13.58
N GLN A 97 7.58 -6.31 -13.54
CA GLN A 97 6.99 -5.43 -14.54
C GLN A 97 8.09 -4.82 -15.40
N ALA A 98 7.95 -4.97 -16.72
CA ALA A 98 8.81 -4.30 -17.68
C ALA A 98 8.35 -2.85 -17.88
N PHE A 99 9.28 -1.92 -17.82
CA PHE A 99 9.07 -0.50 -18.07
C PHE A 99 9.85 -0.09 -19.32
N ILE A 100 9.20 0.65 -20.19
CA ILE A 100 9.85 1.22 -21.36
C ILE A 100 9.89 2.74 -21.22
N ILE A 101 11.09 3.28 -21.33
CA ILE A 101 11.35 4.71 -21.48
C ILE A 101 11.51 4.99 -22.97
N PRO A 102 10.57 5.70 -23.60
CA PRO A 102 10.73 6.09 -25.00
C PRO A 102 11.81 7.17 -25.12
N GLY A 103 12.69 7.03 -26.09
CA GLY A 103 13.69 8.03 -26.43
C GLY A 103 13.18 8.96 -27.52
N GLU A 104 12.93 10.21 -27.21
CA GLU A 104 12.54 11.22 -28.21
C GLU A 104 13.75 11.72 -29.04
N LYS A 105 14.94 11.69 -28.44
CA LYS A 105 16.21 12.14 -29.08
C LYS A 105 17.21 10.99 -29.14
N TRP A 106 18.12 11.01 -30.14
CA TRP A 106 19.11 9.95 -30.38
C TRP A 106 20.01 9.63 -29.17
N TRP A 107 20.29 10.61 -28.30
CA TRP A 107 21.12 10.43 -27.09
C TRP A 107 20.34 9.99 -25.86
N THR A 108 19.01 10.08 -25.85
CA THR A 108 18.17 9.77 -24.69
C THR A 108 18.29 8.30 -24.31
N ALA A 109 18.20 7.39 -25.27
CA ALA A 109 18.28 5.96 -25.02
C ALA A 109 19.66 5.54 -24.47
N PRO A 110 20.81 5.92 -25.03
CA PRO A 110 22.13 5.64 -24.47
C PRO A 110 22.30 6.15 -23.03
N TYR A 111 21.85 7.37 -22.74
CA TYR A 111 21.94 7.97 -21.41
C TYR A 111 21.18 7.14 -20.35
N TYR A 112 19.91 6.82 -20.62
CA TYR A 112 19.12 6.01 -19.71
C TYR A 112 19.60 4.55 -19.63
N THR A 113 20.10 3.98 -20.73
CA THR A 113 20.68 2.63 -20.72
C THR A 113 21.85 2.53 -19.76
N PHE A 114 22.75 3.49 -19.78
CA PHE A 114 23.90 3.52 -18.86
C PHE A 114 23.45 3.67 -17.40
N GLY A 115 22.56 4.62 -17.09
CA GLY A 115 22.05 4.83 -15.73
C GLY A 115 21.30 3.62 -15.18
N LEU A 116 20.48 2.98 -16.02
CA LEU A 116 19.72 1.78 -15.63
C LEU A 116 20.58 0.52 -15.56
N TRP A 117 21.64 0.43 -16.36
CA TRP A 117 22.65 -0.62 -16.21
C TRP A 117 23.35 -0.54 -14.83
N MET A 118 23.67 0.68 -14.37
CA MET A 118 24.17 0.87 -13.00
C MET A 118 23.14 0.45 -11.95
N TYR A 119 21.87 0.78 -12.17
CA TYR A 119 20.75 0.38 -11.30
C TYR A 119 20.64 -1.14 -11.17
N ASP A 120 20.76 -1.89 -12.28
CA ASP A 120 20.76 -3.36 -12.26
C ASP A 120 21.96 -3.92 -11.47
N ARG A 121 23.15 -3.31 -11.62
CA ARG A 121 24.35 -3.72 -10.86
C ARG A 121 24.20 -3.54 -9.36
N LEU A 122 23.49 -2.49 -8.92
CA LEU A 122 23.21 -2.25 -7.51
C LEU A 122 22.27 -3.30 -6.91
N SER A 123 21.45 -3.99 -7.72
CA SER A 123 20.57 -5.09 -7.28
C SER A 123 21.34 -6.36 -6.90
N GLY A 124 22.54 -6.57 -7.44
CA GLY A 124 23.37 -7.74 -7.17
C GLY A 124 22.65 -9.05 -7.48
N LYS A 125 22.69 -10.00 -6.55
CA LYS A 125 22.02 -11.31 -6.64
C LYS A 125 20.48 -11.25 -6.59
N LEU A 126 19.92 -10.12 -6.19
CA LEU A 126 18.46 -9.88 -6.09
C LEU A 126 17.92 -9.12 -7.32
N SER A 127 18.65 -9.18 -8.46
CA SER A 127 18.17 -8.64 -9.74
C SER A 127 16.95 -9.43 -10.22
N ILE A 128 15.95 -8.69 -10.73
CA ILE A 128 14.70 -9.24 -11.28
C ILE A 128 14.63 -9.12 -12.81
N GLY A 129 15.69 -8.65 -13.46
CA GLY A 129 15.79 -8.51 -14.91
C GLY A 129 16.95 -7.62 -15.31
N HIS A 130 17.23 -7.56 -16.61
CA HIS A 130 18.37 -6.81 -17.16
C HIS A 130 17.89 -5.69 -18.08
N THR A 131 18.44 -4.50 -17.86
CA THR A 131 18.25 -3.34 -18.74
C THR A 131 18.77 -3.64 -20.14
N ARG A 132 17.98 -3.29 -21.14
CA ARG A 132 18.37 -3.41 -22.54
C ARG A 132 17.90 -2.24 -23.37
N HIS A 133 18.72 -1.87 -24.34
CA HIS A 133 18.36 -0.93 -25.38
C HIS A 133 17.35 -1.57 -26.34
N LEU A 134 16.35 -0.80 -26.77
CA LEU A 134 15.36 -1.20 -27.77
C LEU A 134 15.56 -0.36 -29.03
N SER A 135 15.55 -1.04 -30.19
CA SER A 135 15.41 -0.33 -31.46
C SER A 135 14.09 0.42 -31.53
N GLN A 136 14.00 1.43 -32.40
CA GLN A 136 12.74 2.17 -32.62
C GLN A 136 11.58 1.24 -33.01
N ALA A 137 11.83 0.27 -33.90
CA ALA A 137 10.82 -0.69 -34.32
C ALA A 137 10.32 -1.55 -33.16
N GLU A 138 11.22 -2.02 -32.30
CA GLU A 138 10.88 -2.81 -31.12
C GLU A 138 10.15 -1.98 -30.07
N ALA A 139 10.62 -0.76 -29.80
CA ALA A 139 9.96 0.16 -28.86
C ALA A 139 8.54 0.53 -29.30
N ARG A 140 8.34 0.83 -30.60
CA ARG A 140 7.00 1.10 -31.16
C ARG A 140 6.08 -0.10 -31.11
N LYS A 141 6.59 -1.30 -31.37
CA LYS A 141 5.81 -2.55 -31.24
C LYS A 141 5.33 -2.77 -29.81
N ARG A 142 6.22 -2.59 -28.83
CA ARG A 142 5.93 -2.82 -27.42
C ARG A 142 5.06 -1.72 -26.80
N LEU A 143 5.22 -0.47 -27.23
CA LEU A 143 4.43 0.69 -26.83
C LEU A 143 3.42 1.06 -27.92
N SER A 144 2.66 0.11 -28.43
CA SER A 144 1.74 0.31 -29.57
C SER A 144 0.65 1.36 -29.32
N GLY A 145 0.30 1.66 -28.08
CA GLY A 145 -0.63 2.72 -27.67
C GLY A 145 0.00 4.11 -27.55
N VAL A 146 1.33 4.23 -27.66
CA VAL A 146 2.03 5.53 -27.60
C VAL A 146 2.19 6.11 -29.02
N ARG A 147 2.09 7.42 -29.15
CA ARG A 147 2.23 8.16 -30.41
C ARG A 147 3.61 7.92 -31.04
N ASP A 148 3.65 7.71 -32.34
CA ASP A 148 4.86 7.34 -33.06
C ASP A 148 5.94 8.44 -33.05
N ASP A 149 5.52 9.73 -32.96
CA ASP A 149 6.43 10.88 -32.81
C ASP A 149 7.09 10.96 -31.41
N LYS A 150 6.53 10.26 -30.43
CA LYS A 150 7.08 10.13 -29.07
C LYS A 150 7.97 8.91 -28.86
N VAL A 151 8.02 8.00 -29.83
CA VAL A 151 8.79 6.75 -29.72
C VAL A 151 9.89 6.69 -30.77
N GLY A 152 11.10 7.08 -30.36
CA GLY A 152 12.35 6.75 -31.05
C GLY A 152 12.90 5.41 -30.56
N ALA A 153 14.23 5.29 -30.46
CA ALA A 153 14.83 4.17 -29.72
C ALA A 153 14.41 4.23 -28.25
N GLY A 154 14.35 3.09 -27.56
CA GLY A 154 13.90 3.04 -26.18
C GLY A 154 14.83 2.29 -25.26
N VAL A 155 14.52 2.32 -23.96
CA VAL A 155 15.19 1.49 -22.94
C VAL A 155 14.16 0.72 -22.17
N CYS A 156 14.35 -0.59 -22.08
CA CYS A 156 13.55 -1.47 -21.22
C CYS A 156 14.33 -1.78 -19.94
N TYR A 157 13.69 -1.59 -18.80
CA TYR A 157 14.19 -2.03 -17.49
C TYR A 157 13.06 -2.68 -16.69
N TYR A 158 13.40 -3.28 -15.54
CA TYR A 158 12.47 -4.04 -14.76
C TYR A 158 12.38 -3.52 -13.32
N ASP A 159 11.16 -3.40 -12.82
CA ASP A 159 10.87 -3.16 -11.40
C ASP A 159 9.71 -4.03 -10.93
N GLY A 160 9.43 -4.03 -9.63
CA GLY A 160 8.36 -4.84 -9.07
C GLY A 160 7.00 -4.14 -9.14
N GLN A 161 5.97 -4.90 -9.44
CA GLN A 161 4.58 -4.52 -9.28
C GLN A 161 3.92 -5.40 -8.22
N PHE A 162 2.94 -4.87 -7.48
CA PHE A 162 2.23 -5.59 -6.43
C PHE A 162 0.80 -5.07 -6.22
N ASP A 163 0.00 -5.79 -5.44
CA ASP A 163 -1.21 -5.23 -4.83
C ASP A 163 -0.91 -4.81 -3.39
N ASP A 164 -0.93 -3.52 -3.14
CA ASP A 164 -0.53 -2.92 -1.87
C ASP A 164 -1.48 -3.27 -0.70
N ALA A 165 -2.78 -3.29 -0.94
CA ALA A 165 -3.74 -3.69 0.10
C ALA A 165 -3.67 -5.19 0.37
N ARG A 166 -3.46 -6.00 -0.66
CA ARG A 166 -3.31 -7.45 -0.50
C ARG A 166 -2.03 -7.79 0.28
N LEU A 167 -0.92 -7.09 0.01
CA LEU A 167 0.29 -7.24 0.82
C LEU A 167 0.05 -6.86 2.29
N ALA A 168 -0.69 -5.78 2.56
CA ALA A 168 -1.04 -5.40 3.93
C ALA A 168 -1.85 -6.50 4.65
N LEU A 169 -2.83 -7.10 3.98
CA LEU A 169 -3.61 -8.21 4.53
C LEU A 169 -2.75 -9.46 4.75
N CYS A 170 -1.87 -9.77 3.82
CA CYS A 170 -0.91 -10.86 3.95
C CYS A 170 0.01 -10.66 5.16
N LEU A 171 0.46 -9.43 5.43
CA LEU A 171 1.23 -9.11 6.64
C LEU A 171 0.39 -9.31 7.91
N ALA A 172 -0.88 -8.86 7.93
CA ALA A 172 -1.79 -9.05 9.06
C ALA A 172 -2.01 -10.54 9.35
N LEU A 173 -2.25 -11.35 8.32
CA LEU A 173 -2.36 -12.80 8.43
C LEU A 173 -1.05 -13.43 8.94
N SER A 174 0.10 -13.01 8.41
CA SER A 174 1.41 -13.49 8.86
C SER A 174 1.68 -13.18 10.34
N ILE A 175 1.23 -12.03 10.85
CA ILE A 175 1.32 -11.70 12.28
C ILE A 175 0.54 -12.73 13.11
N VAL A 176 -0.68 -13.07 12.68
CA VAL A 176 -1.53 -14.07 13.36
C VAL A 176 -0.93 -15.47 13.29
N ASP A 177 -0.38 -15.87 12.15
CA ASP A 177 0.31 -17.16 11.97
C ASP A 177 1.48 -17.35 12.95
N HIS A 178 2.13 -16.24 13.34
CA HIS A 178 3.23 -16.23 14.32
C HIS A 178 2.78 -15.95 15.75
N GLY A 179 1.45 -15.98 16.02
CA GLY A 179 0.89 -15.85 17.38
C GLY A 179 0.66 -14.41 17.85
N GLY A 180 0.80 -13.42 16.98
CA GLY A 180 0.45 -12.03 17.28
C GLY A 180 -1.06 -11.78 17.19
N THR A 181 -1.48 -10.66 17.76
CA THR A 181 -2.88 -10.21 17.73
C THR A 181 -3.01 -8.95 16.90
N VAL A 182 -3.94 -8.95 15.96
CA VAL A 182 -4.27 -7.77 15.14
C VAL A 182 -5.76 -7.44 15.30
N LEU A 183 -6.05 -6.15 15.43
CA LEU A 183 -7.44 -5.69 15.62
C LEU A 183 -7.66 -4.41 14.80
N ASN A 184 -8.56 -4.48 13.83
CA ASN A 184 -9.06 -3.33 13.09
C ASN A 184 -10.31 -2.75 13.78
N TYR A 185 -10.70 -1.54 13.43
CA TYR A 185 -11.78 -0.78 14.08
C TYR A 185 -11.59 -0.68 15.60
N CYS A 186 -10.34 -0.49 16.03
CA CYS A 186 -9.97 -0.25 17.43
C CYS A 186 -8.99 0.93 17.51
N SER A 187 -9.53 2.10 17.81
CA SER A 187 -8.77 3.35 17.85
C SER A 187 -8.03 3.52 19.18
N VAL A 188 -6.73 3.85 19.14
CA VAL A 188 -6.03 4.33 20.32
C VAL A 188 -6.52 5.74 20.65
N THR A 189 -6.96 5.94 21.89
CA THR A 189 -7.55 7.20 22.37
C THR A 189 -6.70 7.90 23.42
N GLY A 190 -5.64 7.23 23.92
CA GLY A 190 -4.70 7.78 24.89
C GLY A 190 -3.42 6.97 25.00
N ILE A 191 -2.36 7.64 25.42
CA ILE A 191 -1.08 7.03 25.79
C ILE A 191 -0.98 7.05 27.31
N ASP A 192 -0.90 5.87 27.92
CA ASP A 192 -0.90 5.71 29.38
C ASP A 192 0.54 5.79 29.88
N LYS A 193 0.75 6.48 31.02
CA LYS A 193 2.08 6.69 31.60
C LYS A 193 2.10 6.32 33.09
N ASN A 194 3.15 5.71 33.54
CA ASN A 194 3.41 5.44 34.95
C ASN A 194 3.82 6.71 35.72
N ALA A 195 3.97 6.59 37.04
CA ALA A 195 4.36 7.70 37.92
C ALA A 195 5.71 8.36 37.57
N ALA A 196 6.60 7.66 36.85
CA ALA A 196 7.87 8.20 36.37
C ALA A 196 7.76 8.91 35.00
N GLY A 197 6.55 9.06 34.47
CA GLY A 197 6.29 9.68 33.16
C GLY A 197 6.70 8.81 31.96
N LYS A 198 6.99 7.53 32.20
CA LYS A 198 7.28 6.57 31.13
C LYS A 198 5.99 5.88 30.67
N ILE A 199 5.91 5.61 29.37
CA ILE A 199 4.78 4.89 28.79
C ILE A 199 4.76 3.47 29.37
N ASP A 200 3.58 3.03 29.79
CA ASP A 200 3.30 1.69 30.30
C ASP A 200 2.05 1.07 29.66
N GLY A 201 1.45 1.75 28.66
CA GLY A 201 0.33 1.23 27.93
C GLY A 201 -0.36 2.21 27.01
N VAL A 202 -1.54 1.81 26.55
CA VAL A 202 -2.44 2.63 25.74
C VAL A 202 -3.89 2.41 26.15
N SER A 203 -4.70 3.46 26.06
CA SER A 203 -6.16 3.37 26.09
C SER A 203 -6.68 3.28 24.67
N CYS A 204 -7.65 2.37 24.41
CA CYS A 204 -8.24 2.21 23.08
C CYS A 204 -9.76 2.00 23.15
N ARG A 205 -10.43 2.25 22.02
CA ARG A 205 -11.88 2.09 21.88
C ARG A 205 -12.20 1.22 20.67
N ASP A 206 -13.05 0.22 20.87
CA ASP A 206 -13.70 -0.53 19.80
C ASP A 206 -14.74 0.35 19.11
N GLU A 207 -14.51 0.69 17.85
CA GLU A 207 -15.40 1.58 17.08
C GLU A 207 -16.72 0.91 16.68
N LEU A 208 -16.83 -0.42 16.79
CA LEU A 208 -18.05 -1.15 16.47
C LEU A 208 -19.01 -1.27 17.66
N THR A 209 -18.47 -1.37 18.87
CA THR A 209 -19.25 -1.55 20.10
C THR A 209 -19.25 -0.32 21.01
N GLY A 210 -18.25 0.56 20.86
CA GLY A 210 -18.00 1.69 21.75
C GLY A 210 -17.31 1.30 23.06
N GLU A 211 -17.02 0.01 23.30
CA GLU A 211 -16.27 -0.43 24.48
C GLU A 211 -14.85 0.14 24.49
N THR A 212 -14.39 0.51 25.69
CA THR A 212 -13.04 1.03 25.91
C THR A 212 -12.18 0.04 26.70
N TYR A 213 -10.89 0.00 26.39
CA TYR A 213 -9.93 -0.91 27.02
C TYR A 213 -8.67 -0.16 27.42
N GLN A 214 -8.05 -0.59 28.51
CA GLN A 214 -6.68 -0.23 28.90
C GLN A 214 -5.76 -1.41 28.63
N VAL A 215 -4.68 -1.16 27.89
CA VAL A 215 -3.74 -2.17 27.41
C VAL A 215 -2.35 -1.84 27.96
N LYS A 216 -1.82 -2.69 28.83
CA LYS A 216 -0.45 -2.54 29.31
C LYS A 216 0.56 -3.00 28.29
N ALA A 217 1.68 -2.25 28.15
CA ALA A 217 2.73 -2.54 27.20
C ALA A 217 4.09 -2.05 27.67
N LYS A 218 5.14 -2.83 27.42
CA LYS A 218 6.54 -2.44 27.68
C LYS A 218 7.04 -1.45 26.62
N CYS A 219 6.59 -1.61 25.38
CA CYS A 219 6.96 -0.77 24.24
C CYS A 219 5.73 -0.41 23.43
N VAL A 220 5.54 0.88 23.15
CA VAL A 220 4.50 1.39 22.24
C VAL A 220 5.16 2.00 21.02
N VAL A 221 4.71 1.57 19.83
CA VAL A 221 5.21 2.04 18.54
C VAL A 221 4.12 2.82 17.80
N ASN A 222 4.39 4.10 17.51
CA ASN A 222 3.58 4.93 16.62
C ASN A 222 3.99 4.71 15.16
N ALA A 223 3.15 4.05 14.39
CA ALA A 223 3.34 3.75 12.97
C ALA A 223 2.15 4.23 12.12
N THR A 224 1.53 5.34 12.51
CA THR A 224 0.29 5.86 11.92
C THR A 224 0.50 6.73 10.67
N GLY A 225 1.73 6.76 10.13
CA GLY A 225 2.04 7.40 8.85
C GLY A 225 1.70 8.89 8.83
N VAL A 226 0.82 9.33 7.91
CA VAL A 226 0.41 10.75 7.81
C VAL A 226 -0.42 11.21 9.01
N PHE A 227 -0.93 10.31 9.82
CA PHE A 227 -1.70 10.58 11.03
C PHE A 227 -0.84 10.46 12.31
N ALA A 228 0.50 10.52 12.19
CA ALA A 228 1.39 10.40 13.34
C ALA A 228 1.27 11.57 14.34
N ASN A 229 0.98 12.78 13.86
CA ASN A 229 0.92 13.96 14.70
C ASN A 229 -0.14 13.89 15.84
N PRO A 230 -1.39 13.42 15.62
CA PRO A 230 -2.35 13.23 16.71
C PRO A 230 -1.85 12.26 17.80
N ILE A 231 -1.23 11.16 17.45
CA ILE A 231 -0.68 10.19 18.40
C ILE A 231 0.50 10.79 19.17
N LEU A 232 1.37 11.53 18.49
CA LEU A 232 2.45 12.26 19.14
C LEU A 232 1.93 13.28 20.16
N GLY A 233 0.84 13.99 19.82
CA GLY A 233 0.21 14.96 20.72
C GLY A 233 -0.42 14.34 21.99
N MET A 234 -0.70 13.02 21.99
CA MET A 234 -1.12 12.29 23.20
C MET A 234 0.08 11.99 24.11
N ASP A 235 1.29 11.92 23.57
CA ASP A 235 2.51 11.68 24.35
C ASP A 235 3.15 13.00 24.80
N GLU A 236 3.57 13.84 23.86
CA GLU A 236 4.26 15.10 24.13
C GLU A 236 3.79 16.20 23.17
N VAL A 237 3.75 17.44 23.65
CA VAL A 237 3.42 18.59 22.77
C VAL A 237 4.63 18.90 21.90
N HIS A 238 4.44 18.88 20.58
CA HIS A 238 5.45 19.25 19.60
C HIS A 238 5.18 20.67 19.08
N GLU A 239 6.18 21.55 19.10
CA GLU A 239 6.07 22.92 18.55
C GLU A 239 5.81 22.92 17.04
N LYS A 240 6.37 21.95 16.30
CA LYS A 240 6.20 21.79 14.86
C LYS A 240 5.83 20.34 14.53
N PRO A 241 4.89 20.14 13.57
CA PRO A 241 4.52 18.79 13.18
C PRO A 241 5.70 18.09 12.47
N PRO A 242 6.13 16.89 12.92
CA PRO A 242 7.25 16.18 12.31
C PRO A 242 6.89 15.57 10.95
N ILE A 243 5.61 15.50 10.59
CA ILE A 243 5.11 14.98 9.32
C ILE A 243 4.39 16.06 8.52
N LEU A 244 4.78 16.17 7.26
CA LEU A 244 4.14 17.00 6.25
C LEU A 244 3.46 16.10 5.23
N PRO A 245 2.12 16.14 5.10
CA PRO A 245 1.43 15.31 4.11
C PRO A 245 1.58 15.89 2.70
N SER A 246 1.94 15.03 1.73
CA SER A 246 1.93 15.37 0.30
C SER A 246 1.03 14.40 -0.45
N GLN A 247 0.04 14.92 -1.16
CA GLN A 247 -0.85 14.08 -1.96
C GLN A 247 -0.31 13.82 -3.36
N GLY A 248 -0.69 12.65 -3.89
CA GLY A 248 -0.49 12.28 -5.28
C GLY A 248 -1.68 11.51 -5.78
N ILE A 249 -2.18 11.87 -6.96
CA ILE A 249 -3.35 11.23 -7.56
C ILE A 249 -2.95 10.22 -8.63
N HIS A 250 -3.86 9.29 -8.89
CA HIS A 250 -3.78 8.35 -10.01
C HIS A 250 -5.13 8.29 -10.70
N LEU A 251 -5.12 8.31 -12.03
CA LEU A 251 -6.28 8.05 -12.87
C LEU A 251 -6.23 6.60 -13.36
N VAL A 252 -7.38 5.96 -13.39
CA VAL A 252 -7.52 4.59 -13.88
C VAL A 252 -8.30 4.61 -15.18
N LEU A 253 -7.68 4.10 -16.24
CA LEU A 253 -8.23 4.02 -17.59
C LEU A 253 -8.42 2.55 -17.99
N ASP A 254 -9.14 2.32 -19.06
CA ASP A 254 -9.21 0.99 -19.66
C ASP A 254 -7.86 0.58 -20.29
N ARG A 255 -7.63 -0.71 -20.35
CA ARG A 255 -6.35 -1.29 -20.79
C ARG A 255 -6.00 -0.98 -22.25
N ASP A 256 -7.02 -0.70 -23.08
CA ASP A 256 -6.90 -0.41 -24.51
C ASP A 256 -6.21 0.93 -24.83
N PHE A 257 -6.07 1.82 -23.84
CA PHE A 257 -5.25 3.03 -23.98
C PHE A 257 -3.74 2.75 -24.12
N LEU A 258 -3.26 1.68 -23.52
CA LEU A 258 -1.88 1.18 -23.67
C LEU A 258 -1.91 -0.35 -23.77
N PRO A 259 -2.18 -0.92 -24.97
CA PRO A 259 -2.19 -2.38 -25.16
C PRO A 259 -0.81 -3.02 -24.93
N GLY A 260 -0.81 -4.31 -24.58
CA GLY A 260 0.41 -5.07 -24.23
C GLY A 260 0.71 -5.03 -22.74
N ASP A 261 1.77 -5.69 -22.27
CA ASP A 261 2.07 -5.87 -20.83
C ASP A 261 3.15 -4.94 -20.29
N ASP A 262 3.68 -4.09 -21.15
CA ASP A 262 4.73 -3.15 -20.78
C ASP A 262 4.13 -1.87 -20.18
N ALA A 263 4.81 -1.36 -19.16
CA ALA A 263 4.50 -0.06 -18.59
C ALA A 263 5.27 1.06 -19.32
N LEU A 264 4.61 2.19 -19.50
CA LEU A 264 5.24 3.41 -20.00
C LEU A 264 5.80 4.21 -18.83
N MET A 265 7.05 4.61 -18.91
CA MET A 265 7.65 5.63 -18.03
C MET A 265 7.97 6.88 -18.85
N VAL A 266 7.33 7.98 -18.51
CA VAL A 266 7.66 9.33 -19.02
C VAL A 266 8.68 9.94 -18.06
N PRO A 267 9.96 10.06 -18.44
CA PRO A 267 11.02 10.41 -17.51
C PRO A 267 11.01 11.88 -17.08
N LYS A 268 10.41 12.75 -17.88
CA LYS A 268 10.29 14.18 -17.61
C LYS A 268 9.02 14.74 -18.22
N THR A 269 8.08 15.11 -17.38
CA THR A 269 6.86 15.83 -17.73
C THR A 269 7.12 17.35 -17.82
N SER A 270 6.11 18.11 -18.20
CA SER A 270 6.17 19.59 -18.31
C SER A 270 6.64 20.28 -17.02
N ASP A 271 6.33 19.70 -15.85
CA ASP A 271 6.73 20.19 -14.52
C ASP A 271 8.00 19.52 -13.97
N GLY A 272 8.67 18.67 -14.77
CA GLY A 272 9.92 17.99 -14.42
C GLY A 272 9.75 16.74 -13.55
N ARG A 273 8.53 16.28 -13.33
CA ARG A 273 8.23 15.01 -12.64
C ARG A 273 8.29 13.81 -13.58
N VAL A 274 8.23 12.61 -13.00
CA VAL A 274 8.08 11.36 -13.74
C VAL A 274 6.60 10.97 -13.70
N LEU A 275 6.06 10.53 -14.84
CA LEU A 275 4.73 9.92 -14.91
C LEU A 275 4.86 8.47 -15.34
N PHE A 276 4.05 7.62 -14.74
CA PHE A 276 3.92 6.21 -15.10
C PHE A 276 2.53 5.94 -15.68
N ALA A 277 2.46 5.07 -16.68
CA ALA A 277 1.23 4.40 -17.09
C ALA A 277 1.48 2.90 -17.00
N VAL A 278 0.85 2.25 -16.02
CA VAL A 278 1.17 0.89 -15.60
C VAL A 278 -0.06 0.00 -15.73
N PRO A 279 0.04 -1.13 -16.44
CA PRO A 279 -1.00 -2.17 -16.44
C PRO A 279 -1.20 -2.74 -15.03
N TRP A 280 -2.44 -2.79 -14.55
CA TRP A 280 -2.75 -3.33 -13.23
C TRP A 280 -4.18 -3.87 -13.17
N HIS A 281 -4.36 -5.15 -12.85
CA HIS A 281 -5.67 -5.83 -12.76
C HIS A 281 -6.63 -5.54 -13.94
N GLY A 282 -6.11 -5.67 -15.17
CA GLY A 282 -6.92 -5.44 -16.38
C GLY A 282 -7.22 -3.98 -16.70
N LYS A 283 -6.68 -3.03 -15.97
CA LYS A 283 -6.78 -1.59 -16.18
C LYS A 283 -5.40 -0.95 -16.40
N LEU A 284 -5.38 0.33 -16.68
CA LEU A 284 -4.18 1.15 -16.81
C LEU A 284 -4.19 2.23 -15.72
N VAL A 285 -3.23 2.16 -14.79
CA VAL A 285 -3.04 3.17 -13.73
C VAL A 285 -2.06 4.22 -14.22
N VAL A 286 -2.50 5.49 -14.27
CA VAL A 286 -1.71 6.63 -14.75
C VAL A 286 -1.47 7.62 -13.62
N GLY A 287 -0.25 7.94 -13.31
CA GLY A 287 0.13 8.88 -12.24
C GLY A 287 1.63 8.99 -12.04
N THR A 288 2.09 9.84 -11.19
CA THR A 288 1.37 10.49 -10.08
C THR A 288 1.71 11.99 -10.01
N THR A 289 0.97 12.71 -9.19
CA THR A 289 1.26 14.11 -8.82
C THR A 289 2.00 14.20 -7.48
N ASP A 290 2.38 15.40 -7.05
CA ASP A 290 3.05 15.65 -5.78
C ASP A 290 2.69 17.06 -5.30
N THR A 291 1.71 17.18 -4.41
CA THR A 291 1.14 18.44 -3.93
C THR A 291 1.09 18.45 -2.41
N LEU A 292 1.75 19.42 -1.77
CA LEU A 292 1.64 19.62 -0.33
C LEU A 292 0.21 19.95 0.06
N ILE A 293 -0.25 19.35 1.14
CA ILE A 293 -1.54 19.66 1.76
C ILE A 293 -1.34 20.02 3.23
N LYS A 294 -2.28 20.80 3.81
CA LYS A 294 -2.17 21.24 5.19
C LYS A 294 -2.56 20.14 6.18
N GLU A 295 -3.68 19.46 5.92
CA GLU A 295 -4.25 18.49 6.83
C GLU A 295 -4.48 17.15 6.12
N PRO A 296 -4.08 16.02 6.74
CA PRO A 296 -4.34 14.72 6.18
C PRO A 296 -5.82 14.35 6.33
N SER A 297 -6.34 13.59 5.34
CA SER A 297 -7.66 12.99 5.37
C SER A 297 -7.56 11.51 5.00
N TYR A 298 -8.44 10.67 5.54
CA TYR A 298 -8.57 9.28 5.11
C TYR A 298 -9.15 9.16 3.69
N GLU A 299 -9.95 10.16 3.28
CA GLU A 299 -10.50 10.26 1.92
C GLU A 299 -10.12 11.61 1.31
N PRO A 300 -8.83 11.79 0.91
CA PRO A 300 -8.39 13.01 0.25
C PRO A 300 -9.01 13.13 -1.14
N LYS A 301 -9.32 14.36 -1.54
CA LYS A 301 -9.94 14.64 -2.86
C LYS A 301 -8.87 15.05 -3.86
N PRO A 302 -8.99 14.62 -5.13
CA PRO A 302 -8.10 15.09 -6.18
C PRO A 302 -8.33 16.59 -6.43
N LEU A 303 -7.25 17.33 -6.67
CA LEU A 303 -7.33 18.72 -7.10
C LEU A 303 -7.50 18.79 -8.61
N GLU A 304 -8.26 19.77 -9.08
CA GLU A 304 -8.54 19.95 -10.50
C GLU A 304 -7.25 20.06 -11.34
N GLN A 305 -6.30 20.83 -10.86
CA GLN A 305 -4.98 20.99 -11.50
C GLN A 305 -4.18 19.68 -11.62
N GLU A 306 -4.39 18.73 -10.69
CA GLU A 306 -3.73 17.43 -10.73
C GLU A 306 -4.36 16.52 -11.77
N ILE A 307 -5.70 16.56 -11.89
CA ILE A 307 -6.46 15.81 -12.89
C ILE A 307 -6.04 16.26 -14.30
N GLU A 308 -6.08 17.57 -14.54
CA GLU A 308 -5.70 18.15 -15.83
C GLU A 308 -4.23 17.89 -16.18
N PHE A 309 -3.32 17.94 -15.21
CA PHE A 309 -1.92 17.61 -15.42
C PHE A 309 -1.73 16.18 -15.94
N ILE A 310 -2.39 15.18 -15.31
CA ILE A 310 -2.28 13.78 -15.75
C ILE A 310 -2.94 13.58 -17.11
N LEU A 311 -4.16 14.11 -17.32
CA LEU A 311 -4.86 13.98 -18.59
C LEU A 311 -4.06 14.62 -19.74
N ASN A 312 -3.53 15.83 -19.56
CA ASN A 312 -2.74 16.50 -20.57
C ASN A 312 -1.45 15.73 -20.88
N THR A 313 -0.72 15.24 -19.86
CA THR A 313 0.46 14.43 -20.09
C THR A 313 0.11 13.13 -20.83
N ALA A 314 -0.99 12.47 -20.46
CA ALA A 314 -1.44 11.26 -21.15
C ALA A 314 -1.84 11.54 -22.61
N ARG A 315 -2.53 12.65 -22.89
CA ARG A 315 -2.87 13.09 -24.26
C ARG A 315 -1.63 13.34 -25.12
N ASP A 316 -0.58 13.88 -24.53
CA ASP A 316 0.68 14.14 -25.26
C ASP A 316 1.39 12.87 -25.70
N TYR A 317 1.23 11.77 -24.95
CA TYR A 317 1.96 10.53 -25.20
C TYR A 317 1.10 9.43 -25.86
N LEU A 318 -0.20 9.33 -25.53
CA LEU A 318 -1.05 8.24 -26.02
C LEU A 318 -1.67 8.56 -27.38
N LYS A 319 -1.78 7.55 -28.25
CA LYS A 319 -2.47 7.66 -29.56
C LYS A 319 -3.93 8.01 -29.41
N ARG A 320 -4.63 7.35 -28.48
CA ARG A 320 -5.96 7.71 -28.05
C ARG A 320 -5.84 8.67 -26.88
N ALA A 321 -6.25 9.92 -27.10
CA ALA A 321 -6.23 10.95 -26.08
C ALA A 321 -7.32 10.69 -25.03
N PRO A 322 -6.99 10.45 -23.74
CA PRO A 322 -8.01 10.21 -22.73
C PRO A 322 -8.75 11.50 -22.37
N THR A 323 -10.03 11.36 -22.08
CA THR A 323 -10.93 12.40 -21.57
C THR A 323 -11.34 12.08 -20.13
N ARG A 324 -12.04 13.00 -19.46
CA ARG A 324 -12.61 12.74 -18.13
C ARG A 324 -13.60 11.58 -18.14
N ALA A 325 -14.36 11.41 -19.22
CA ALA A 325 -15.35 10.34 -19.38
C ALA A 325 -14.71 8.95 -19.49
N ASP A 326 -13.44 8.86 -19.90
CA ASP A 326 -12.70 7.61 -20.00
C ASP A 326 -12.12 7.14 -18.64
N VAL A 327 -12.14 8.01 -17.62
CA VAL A 327 -11.62 7.68 -16.29
C VAL A 327 -12.61 6.80 -15.53
N ARG A 328 -12.18 5.56 -15.25
CA ARG A 328 -12.97 4.56 -14.52
C ARG A 328 -12.96 4.82 -13.01
N SER A 329 -11.82 5.27 -12.50
CA SER A 329 -11.65 5.64 -11.10
C SER A 329 -10.51 6.66 -10.95
N VAL A 330 -10.61 7.50 -9.93
CA VAL A 330 -9.52 8.37 -9.47
C VAL A 330 -9.27 8.09 -8.00
N PHE A 331 -8.02 7.90 -7.61
CA PHE A 331 -7.67 7.75 -6.20
C PHE A 331 -6.48 8.61 -5.80
N VAL A 332 -6.47 9.01 -4.54
CA VAL A 332 -5.50 9.94 -3.97
C VAL A 332 -4.76 9.26 -2.82
N GLY A 333 -3.44 9.24 -2.87
CA GLY A 333 -2.59 8.76 -1.79
C GLY A 333 -1.84 9.91 -1.12
N LEU A 334 -1.67 9.83 0.21
CA LEU A 334 -0.90 10.81 0.99
C LEU A 334 0.47 10.24 1.35
N ARG A 335 1.54 10.97 1.05
CA ARG A 335 2.91 10.60 1.46
C ARG A 335 3.22 11.21 2.81
N PRO A 336 3.69 10.45 3.80
CA PRO A 336 4.16 10.96 5.08
C PRO A 336 5.59 11.49 4.93
N LEU A 337 5.76 12.72 4.45
CA LEU A 337 7.09 13.30 4.33
C LEU A 337 7.57 13.72 5.71
N ALA A 338 8.77 13.28 6.12
CA ALA A 338 9.39 13.77 7.35
C ALA A 338 9.75 15.25 7.19
N ALA A 339 9.28 16.10 8.10
CA ALA A 339 9.58 17.54 8.03
C ALA A 339 11.10 17.80 8.09
N PRO A 340 11.65 18.70 7.25
CA PRO A 340 13.05 19.06 7.33
C PRO A 340 13.31 19.81 8.64
N LYS A 341 14.52 19.60 9.22
CA LYS A 341 14.94 20.34 10.42
C LYS A 341 15.16 21.84 10.14
N ASP A 342 15.54 22.18 8.90
CA ASP A 342 15.84 23.56 8.47
C ASP A 342 14.68 24.14 7.65
N GLU A 343 14.29 25.38 7.95
CA GLU A 343 13.29 26.13 7.18
C GLU A 343 13.85 26.51 5.79
N GLY A 344 13.07 26.27 4.74
CA GLY A 344 13.40 26.72 3.37
C GLY A 344 13.74 25.64 2.36
N LYS A 345 13.83 24.36 2.75
CA LYS A 345 14.00 23.26 1.77
C LYS A 345 12.69 22.94 1.06
N SER A 346 12.76 22.84 -0.26
CA SER A 346 11.59 22.42 -1.06
C SER A 346 11.23 20.96 -0.78
N THR A 347 9.96 20.55 -0.98
CA THR A 347 9.52 19.16 -0.87
C THR A 347 10.31 18.19 -1.74
N LYS A 348 10.94 18.69 -2.80
CA LYS A 348 11.82 17.90 -3.67
C LYS A 348 13.12 17.48 -2.97
N GLU A 349 13.52 18.23 -1.93
CA GLU A 349 14.76 18.03 -1.15
C GLU A 349 14.52 17.31 0.17
N VAL A 350 13.25 17.15 0.57
CA VAL A 350 12.89 16.40 1.80
C VAL A 350 13.32 14.95 1.64
N SER A 351 14.10 14.47 2.61
CA SER A 351 14.56 13.08 2.63
C SER A 351 13.36 12.12 2.57
N ARG A 352 13.41 11.20 1.62
CA ARG A 352 12.43 10.11 1.48
C ARG A 352 12.90 8.81 2.14
N SER A 353 13.96 8.87 2.95
CA SER A 353 14.32 7.83 3.91
C SER A 353 13.34 7.88 5.09
N HIS A 354 13.16 6.76 5.73
CA HIS A 354 12.44 6.73 7.00
C HIS A 354 13.32 7.27 8.13
N LYS A 355 12.68 7.64 9.22
CA LYS A 355 13.31 8.10 10.44
C LYS A 355 12.67 7.39 11.62
N VAL A 356 13.49 6.88 12.52
CA VAL A 356 13.05 6.31 13.79
C VAL A 356 13.50 7.22 14.93
N GLU A 357 12.58 7.55 15.82
CA GLU A 357 12.85 8.35 17.03
C GLU A 357 12.22 7.68 18.24
N VAL A 358 12.94 7.67 19.36
CA VAL A 358 12.40 7.26 20.66
C VAL A 358 12.20 8.52 21.50
N SER A 359 10.94 8.79 21.93
CA SER A 359 10.61 9.94 22.76
C SER A 359 11.18 9.79 24.18
N LYS A 360 11.19 10.87 24.95
CA LYS A 360 11.63 10.86 26.34
C LYS A 360 10.78 9.93 27.22
N SER A 361 9.51 9.80 26.91
CA SER A 361 8.57 8.88 27.57
C SER A 361 8.76 7.43 27.19
N GLY A 362 9.47 7.14 26.07
CA GLY A 362 9.75 5.80 25.56
C GLY A 362 8.86 5.37 24.37
N MET A 363 8.11 6.28 23.72
CA MET A 363 7.39 5.95 22.48
C MET A 363 8.36 5.84 21.31
N VAL A 364 8.28 4.73 20.57
CA VAL A 364 9.01 4.56 19.32
C VAL A 364 8.17 5.12 18.17
N ASN A 365 8.71 6.09 17.45
CA ASN A 365 8.03 6.73 16.34
C ASN A 365 8.74 6.42 15.03
N ILE A 366 8.00 5.94 14.02
CA ILE A 366 8.52 5.62 12.69
C ILE A 366 7.89 6.56 11.68
N PHE A 367 8.68 7.44 11.09
CA PHE A 367 8.24 8.48 10.17
C PHE A 367 8.75 8.26 8.76
N GLY A 368 7.98 8.68 7.76
CA GLY A 368 8.39 8.66 6.35
C GLY A 368 8.45 7.27 5.75
N GLY A 369 9.42 7.05 4.85
CA GLY A 369 9.65 5.77 4.21
C GLY A 369 8.71 5.45 3.04
N LYS A 370 8.75 4.19 2.59
CA LYS A 370 8.02 3.69 1.42
C LYS A 370 7.58 2.25 1.64
N TRP A 371 6.58 1.81 0.89
CA TRP A 371 6.21 0.39 0.83
C TRP A 371 7.40 -0.52 0.53
N THR A 372 8.24 -0.15 -0.42
CA THR A 372 9.41 -0.95 -0.81
C THR A 372 10.31 -1.32 0.38
N THR A 373 10.43 -0.42 1.35
CA THR A 373 11.34 -0.57 2.50
C THR A 373 10.62 -0.85 3.82
N TYR A 374 9.32 -1.23 3.79
CA TYR A 374 8.51 -1.45 5.00
C TYR A 374 9.17 -2.39 6.00
N ARG A 375 9.81 -3.47 5.51
CA ARG A 375 10.50 -4.47 6.33
C ARG A 375 11.73 -3.87 7.05
N GLN A 376 12.56 -3.10 6.32
CA GLN A 376 13.72 -2.43 6.91
C GLN A 376 13.28 -1.38 7.93
N MET A 377 12.22 -0.61 7.66
CA MET A 377 11.63 0.34 8.61
C MET A 377 11.20 -0.36 9.90
N ALA A 378 10.61 -1.55 9.77
CA ALA A 378 10.19 -2.37 10.90
C ALA A 378 11.39 -2.88 11.73
N GLU A 379 12.42 -3.43 11.07
CA GLU A 379 13.65 -3.86 11.69
C GLU A 379 14.30 -2.72 12.48
N ASP A 380 14.48 -1.56 11.86
CA ASP A 380 15.08 -0.37 12.48
C ASP A 380 14.24 0.15 13.68
N GLY A 381 12.89 0.08 13.58
CA GLY A 381 11.98 0.46 14.67
C GLY A 381 12.12 -0.44 15.91
N ILE A 382 12.15 -1.75 15.72
CA ILE A 382 12.33 -2.70 16.82
C ILE A 382 13.76 -2.65 17.37
N ASP A 383 14.77 -2.50 16.50
CA ASP A 383 16.16 -2.33 16.94
C ASP A 383 16.34 -1.04 17.77
N ALA A 384 15.64 0.05 17.44
CA ALA A 384 15.62 1.27 18.24
C ALA A 384 14.97 1.06 19.62
N ALA A 385 13.88 0.28 19.70
CA ALA A 385 13.27 -0.10 20.98
C ALA A 385 14.23 -0.92 21.87
N ILE A 386 14.95 -1.86 21.26
CA ILE A 386 15.98 -2.66 21.95
C ILE A 386 17.13 -1.74 22.42
N GLY A 387 17.64 -0.87 21.55
CA GLY A 387 18.72 0.07 21.87
C GLY A 387 18.35 1.07 22.97
N ALA A 388 17.07 1.41 23.12
CA ALA A 388 16.55 2.23 24.20
C ALA A 388 16.28 1.46 25.51
N GLY A 389 16.52 0.14 25.54
CA GLY A 389 16.31 -0.71 26.72
C GLY A 389 14.83 -1.03 27.00
N LEU A 390 13.93 -0.78 26.05
CA LEU A 390 12.50 -1.09 26.20
C LEU A 390 12.21 -2.59 26.00
N LEU A 391 13.03 -3.25 25.19
CA LEU A 391 12.89 -4.67 24.84
C LEU A 391 14.23 -5.40 25.05
N PRO A 392 14.22 -6.69 25.45
CA PRO A 392 15.42 -7.50 25.49
C PRO A 392 15.98 -7.75 24.07
N GLN A 393 17.31 -7.96 23.95
CA GLN A 393 17.97 -8.21 22.66
C GLN A 393 17.46 -9.50 22.00
N LYS A 394 16.91 -9.41 20.79
CA LYS A 394 16.55 -10.53 19.92
C LYS A 394 16.82 -10.18 18.45
N ALA A 395 17.28 -11.15 17.66
CA ALA A 395 17.64 -10.94 16.26
C ALA A 395 16.40 -10.83 15.35
N CYS A 396 16.50 -10.00 14.31
CA CYS A 396 15.48 -9.91 13.25
C CYS A 396 15.40 -11.22 12.46
N ALA A 397 14.17 -11.71 12.23
CA ALA A 397 13.87 -12.92 11.47
C ALA A 397 13.19 -12.64 10.11
N THR A 398 12.81 -11.38 9.81
CA THR A 398 11.96 -11.06 8.66
C THR A 398 12.67 -11.01 7.30
N ARG A 399 14.01 -11.11 7.27
CA ARG A 399 14.79 -10.96 6.02
C ARG A 399 14.47 -12.04 4.98
N GLU A 400 14.23 -13.26 5.42
CA GLU A 400 13.92 -14.42 4.58
C GLU A 400 12.62 -15.11 5.03
N LEU A 401 11.72 -14.35 5.65
CA LEU A 401 10.46 -14.84 6.16
C LEU A 401 9.47 -15.04 5.02
N LYS A 402 9.01 -16.27 4.82
CA LYS A 402 7.90 -16.57 3.92
C LYS A 402 6.61 -16.01 4.51
N LEU A 403 5.95 -15.12 3.78
CA LEU A 403 4.71 -14.51 4.23
C LEU A 403 3.53 -15.46 4.04
N HIS A 404 2.42 -15.20 4.74
CA HIS A 404 1.16 -15.94 4.58
C HIS A 404 0.79 -16.09 3.11
N GLY A 405 0.27 -17.24 2.74
CA GLY A 405 -0.06 -17.52 1.34
C GLY A 405 1.15 -17.81 0.45
N TYR A 406 2.37 -17.94 0.98
CA TYR A 406 3.57 -18.23 0.20
C TYR A 406 3.39 -19.43 -0.74
N ILE A 407 3.77 -19.24 -1.99
CA ILE A 407 3.90 -20.32 -2.99
C ILE A 407 5.32 -20.25 -3.55
N ASP A 408 5.93 -21.43 -3.82
CA ASP A 408 7.25 -21.48 -4.42
C ASP A 408 7.29 -20.72 -5.75
N ALA A 409 8.28 -19.84 -5.92
CA ALA A 409 8.46 -19.01 -7.12
C ALA A 409 8.63 -19.82 -8.43
N ASN A 410 9.03 -21.09 -8.33
CA ASN A 410 9.15 -21.99 -9.47
C ASN A 410 7.80 -22.53 -9.95
N ARG A 411 6.74 -22.38 -9.15
CA ARG A 411 5.39 -22.77 -9.56
C ARG A 411 4.84 -21.71 -10.49
N HIS A 412 4.47 -22.09 -11.70
CA HIS A 412 3.78 -21.19 -12.63
C HIS A 412 2.44 -20.77 -12.00
N LEU A 413 2.28 -19.45 -11.81
CA LEU A 413 1.05 -18.86 -11.30
C LEU A 413 0.29 -18.26 -12.48
N ASP A 414 -0.93 -18.74 -12.69
CA ASP A 414 -1.83 -18.12 -13.66
C ASP A 414 -2.14 -16.68 -13.22
N ASP A 415 -2.18 -15.74 -14.17
CA ASP A 415 -2.49 -14.32 -13.88
C ASP A 415 -4.01 -14.16 -13.66
N THR A 416 -4.50 -14.72 -12.55
CA THR A 416 -5.90 -14.63 -12.12
C THR A 416 -6.02 -13.82 -10.83
N PRO A 417 -7.21 -13.30 -10.49
CA PRO A 417 -7.42 -12.63 -9.21
C PRO A 417 -7.12 -13.49 -7.98
N LEU A 418 -7.19 -14.81 -8.11
CA LEU A 418 -6.91 -15.76 -7.03
C LEU A 418 -5.41 -15.95 -6.79
N THR A 419 -4.56 -15.64 -7.76
CA THR A 419 -3.09 -15.68 -7.59
C THR A 419 -2.61 -14.89 -6.37
N LEU A 420 -3.26 -13.75 -6.10
CA LEU A 420 -2.93 -12.90 -4.96
C LEU A 420 -3.19 -13.51 -3.58
N TYR A 421 -3.96 -14.58 -3.51
CA TYR A 421 -4.23 -15.32 -2.27
C TYR A 421 -3.20 -16.41 -2.01
N GLY A 422 -2.36 -16.70 -3.02
CA GLY A 422 -1.31 -17.71 -2.88
C GLY A 422 -1.87 -19.10 -2.54
N SER A 423 -1.40 -19.72 -1.45
CA SER A 423 -1.86 -21.04 -1.03
C SER A 423 -3.35 -21.10 -0.66
N ASP A 424 -3.96 -19.95 -0.31
CA ASP A 424 -5.38 -19.90 0.08
C ASP A 424 -6.32 -19.93 -1.13
N ALA A 425 -5.80 -19.72 -2.35
CA ALA A 425 -6.58 -19.76 -3.58
C ALA A 425 -7.41 -21.06 -3.71
N ALA A 426 -6.81 -22.21 -3.38
CA ALA A 426 -7.48 -23.50 -3.44
C ALA A 426 -8.70 -23.59 -2.49
N ALA A 427 -8.63 -22.97 -1.33
CA ALA A 427 -9.77 -22.94 -0.40
C ALA A 427 -10.90 -22.06 -0.93
N ILE A 428 -10.59 -20.93 -1.56
CA ILE A 428 -11.57 -20.04 -2.20
C ILE A 428 -12.22 -20.72 -3.40
N GLU A 429 -11.44 -21.42 -4.23
CA GLU A 429 -11.96 -22.23 -5.35
C GLU A 429 -12.91 -23.33 -4.86
N LYS A 430 -12.56 -24.01 -3.78
CA LYS A 430 -13.41 -25.02 -3.14
C LYS A 430 -14.73 -24.43 -2.67
N LEU A 431 -14.73 -23.26 -2.02
CA LEU A 431 -15.95 -22.54 -1.62
C LEU A 431 -16.86 -22.27 -2.83
N ALA A 432 -16.29 -21.81 -3.94
CA ALA A 432 -17.03 -21.55 -5.16
C ALA A 432 -17.58 -22.85 -5.81
N ALA A 433 -16.82 -23.96 -5.76
CA ALA A 433 -17.23 -25.24 -6.31
C ALA A 433 -18.36 -25.92 -5.50
N GLU A 434 -18.34 -25.77 -4.19
CA GLU A 434 -19.34 -26.37 -3.28
C GLU A 434 -20.65 -25.57 -3.22
N ASN A 435 -20.64 -24.29 -3.58
CA ASN A 435 -21.82 -23.44 -3.53
C ASN A 435 -21.91 -22.52 -4.78
N PRO A 436 -22.87 -22.79 -5.70
CA PRO A 436 -23.05 -21.99 -6.91
C PRO A 436 -23.31 -20.47 -6.65
N GLU A 437 -23.91 -20.11 -5.52
CA GLU A 437 -24.10 -18.70 -5.14
C GLU A 437 -22.75 -18.00 -4.90
N LEU A 438 -21.77 -18.72 -4.37
CA LEU A 438 -20.43 -18.20 -4.14
C LEU A 438 -19.61 -18.12 -5.45
N ALA A 439 -19.89 -18.97 -6.42
CA ALA A 439 -19.27 -18.92 -7.76
C ALA A 439 -19.75 -17.71 -8.59
N ARG A 440 -20.89 -17.10 -8.22
CA ARG A 440 -21.45 -15.94 -8.92
C ARG A 440 -20.48 -14.77 -8.85
N LYS A 441 -20.36 -14.04 -9.96
CA LYS A 441 -19.56 -12.81 -10.02
C LYS A 441 -20.21 -11.67 -9.22
N VAL A 442 -19.39 -10.89 -8.55
CA VAL A 442 -19.80 -9.67 -7.85
C VAL A 442 -20.29 -8.60 -8.85
N HIS A 443 -19.65 -8.53 -10.02
CA HIS A 443 -20.08 -7.69 -11.17
C HIS A 443 -19.78 -8.44 -12.48
N PRO A 444 -20.65 -8.41 -13.49
CA PRO A 444 -20.49 -9.21 -14.72
C PRO A 444 -19.17 -8.93 -15.47
N ASP A 445 -18.73 -7.67 -15.49
CA ASP A 445 -17.53 -7.24 -16.23
C ASP A 445 -16.23 -7.45 -15.45
N HIS A 446 -16.29 -7.93 -14.22
CA HIS A 446 -15.12 -8.14 -13.37
C HIS A 446 -15.00 -9.60 -12.93
N PRO A 447 -13.78 -10.11 -12.71
CA PRO A 447 -13.56 -11.55 -12.46
C PRO A 447 -13.80 -11.96 -10.99
N TYR A 448 -14.15 -11.03 -10.10
CA TYR A 448 -14.31 -11.30 -8.67
C TYR A 448 -15.62 -12.02 -8.37
N THR A 449 -15.57 -12.96 -7.43
CA THR A 449 -16.73 -13.80 -7.05
C THR A 449 -17.16 -13.57 -5.60
N PHE A 450 -18.38 -14.03 -5.27
CA PHE A 450 -18.86 -14.01 -3.89
C PHE A 450 -18.08 -14.96 -2.96
N ALA A 451 -17.36 -15.95 -3.49
CA ALA A 451 -16.42 -16.75 -2.69
C ALA A 451 -15.29 -15.90 -2.09
N GLN A 452 -14.79 -14.90 -2.84
CA GLN A 452 -13.80 -13.95 -2.33
C GLN A 452 -14.41 -13.00 -1.29
N VAL A 453 -15.70 -12.63 -1.42
CA VAL A 453 -16.41 -11.84 -0.41
C VAL A 453 -16.60 -12.65 0.88
N GLN A 454 -16.98 -13.93 0.76
CA GLN A 454 -17.08 -14.83 1.91
C GLN A 454 -15.74 -14.98 2.62
N TRP A 455 -14.67 -15.25 1.87
CA TRP A 455 -13.31 -15.33 2.40
C TRP A 455 -12.88 -14.07 3.14
N ALA A 456 -13.19 -12.91 2.57
CA ALA A 456 -12.88 -11.61 3.17
C ALA A 456 -13.56 -11.43 4.55
N ILE A 457 -14.79 -11.91 4.70
CA ILE A 457 -15.53 -11.87 5.97
C ILE A 457 -14.93 -12.85 6.97
N ASP A 458 -14.73 -14.11 6.56
CA ASP A 458 -14.39 -15.19 7.47
C ASP A 458 -12.93 -15.14 7.92
N GLU A 459 -12.02 -14.80 6.97
CA GLU A 459 -10.57 -14.93 7.19
C GLU A 459 -9.84 -13.60 7.25
N GLU A 460 -10.39 -12.50 6.71
CA GLU A 460 -9.65 -11.26 6.52
C GLU A 460 -10.24 -10.06 7.28
N LEU A 461 -11.15 -10.27 8.24
CA LEU A 461 -11.76 -9.22 9.06
C LEU A 461 -12.41 -8.09 8.23
N ALA A 462 -13.05 -8.41 7.10
CA ALA A 462 -13.85 -7.43 6.37
C ALA A 462 -15.17 -7.21 7.10
N LEU A 463 -15.40 -6.01 7.65
CA LEU A 463 -16.48 -5.66 8.55
C LEU A 463 -17.38 -4.55 7.99
N SER A 464 -17.04 -4.02 6.82
CA SER A 464 -17.83 -3.01 6.10
C SER A 464 -17.85 -3.30 4.59
N LEU A 465 -18.83 -2.72 3.91
CA LEU A 465 -18.91 -2.79 2.45
C LEU A 465 -17.67 -2.23 1.77
N GLU A 466 -17.12 -1.16 2.32
CA GLU A 466 -15.90 -0.53 1.80
C GLU A 466 -14.68 -1.46 1.93
N ASP A 467 -14.55 -2.21 3.04
CA ASP A 467 -13.43 -3.13 3.24
C ASP A 467 -13.36 -4.12 2.08
N VAL A 468 -14.50 -4.69 1.71
CA VAL A 468 -14.61 -5.66 0.61
C VAL A 468 -14.29 -4.99 -0.73
N LEU A 469 -15.07 -3.97 -1.11
CA LEU A 469 -15.02 -3.42 -2.48
C LEU A 469 -13.79 -2.55 -2.75
N ALA A 470 -13.19 -1.96 -1.71
CA ALA A 470 -12.01 -1.12 -1.89
C ALA A 470 -10.68 -1.86 -1.65
N ARG A 471 -10.61 -2.77 -0.64
CA ARG A 471 -9.33 -3.34 -0.19
C ARG A 471 -9.19 -4.84 -0.35
N ARG A 472 -10.29 -5.62 -0.38
CA ARG A 472 -10.21 -7.08 -0.61
C ARG A 472 -10.21 -7.43 -2.09
N ILE A 473 -11.15 -6.87 -2.88
CA ILE A 473 -11.28 -7.14 -4.33
C ILE A 473 -10.96 -5.94 -5.21
N ARG A 474 -10.58 -4.80 -4.68
CA ARG A 474 -10.09 -3.58 -5.37
C ARG A 474 -11.06 -2.93 -6.36
N LEU A 475 -12.32 -3.35 -6.42
CA LEU A 475 -13.26 -2.92 -7.45
C LEU A 475 -13.47 -1.39 -7.46
N LEU A 476 -13.53 -0.74 -6.28
CA LEU A 476 -13.64 0.73 -6.17
C LEU A 476 -12.47 1.46 -6.86
N PHE A 477 -11.26 0.93 -6.74
CA PHE A 477 -10.06 1.51 -7.34
C PHE A 477 -9.94 1.23 -8.83
N LEU A 478 -10.54 0.15 -9.32
CA LEU A 478 -10.49 -0.25 -10.72
C LEU A 478 -11.62 0.37 -11.55
N ASP A 479 -12.83 0.38 -11.00
CA ASP A 479 -14.04 0.91 -11.64
C ASP A 479 -15.07 1.31 -10.58
N ALA A 480 -15.12 2.61 -10.27
CA ALA A 480 -15.99 3.13 -9.23
C ALA A 480 -17.50 2.99 -9.56
N LYS A 481 -17.86 2.97 -10.87
CA LYS A 481 -19.25 2.74 -11.29
C LYS A 481 -19.66 1.29 -11.11
N ALA A 482 -18.77 0.36 -11.47
CA ALA A 482 -18.99 -1.07 -11.25
C ALA A 482 -19.07 -1.41 -9.76
N ALA A 483 -18.23 -0.78 -8.91
CA ALA A 483 -18.29 -0.94 -7.47
C ALA A 483 -19.63 -0.46 -6.88
N GLU A 484 -20.14 0.69 -7.32
CA GLU A 484 -21.46 1.19 -6.91
C GLU A 484 -22.59 0.25 -7.35
N ALA A 485 -22.54 -0.24 -8.59
CA ALA A 485 -23.54 -1.17 -9.11
C ALA A 485 -23.55 -2.50 -8.35
N ALA A 486 -22.39 -2.98 -7.92
CA ALA A 486 -22.23 -4.22 -7.12
C ALA A 486 -22.68 -4.06 -5.66
N ALA A 487 -22.65 -2.86 -5.11
CA ALA A 487 -22.84 -2.58 -3.69
C ALA A 487 -24.12 -3.17 -3.08
N PRO A 488 -25.32 -3.07 -3.69
CA PRO A 488 -26.55 -3.65 -3.11
C PRO A 488 -26.46 -5.16 -2.94
N ALA A 489 -25.92 -5.89 -3.92
CA ALA A 489 -25.79 -7.34 -3.87
C ALA A 489 -24.77 -7.78 -2.80
N VAL A 490 -23.67 -7.02 -2.64
CA VAL A 490 -22.66 -7.29 -1.62
C VAL A 490 -23.20 -7.00 -0.22
N VAL A 491 -23.94 -5.90 -0.01
CA VAL A 491 -24.62 -5.63 1.28
C VAL A 491 -25.57 -6.74 1.63
N ALA A 492 -26.46 -7.16 0.72
CA ALA A 492 -27.40 -8.25 0.95
C ALA A 492 -26.70 -9.57 1.31
N PHE A 493 -25.51 -9.81 0.76
CA PHE A 493 -24.70 -10.97 1.07
C PHE A 493 -24.00 -10.88 2.44
N MET A 494 -23.46 -9.72 2.80
CA MET A 494 -22.72 -9.50 4.05
C MET A 494 -23.64 -9.42 5.27
N ALA A 495 -24.82 -8.82 5.11
CA ALA A 495 -25.72 -8.49 6.22
C ALA A 495 -26.08 -9.68 7.11
N PRO A 496 -26.58 -10.82 6.61
CA PRO A 496 -26.90 -11.97 7.46
C PRO A 496 -25.68 -12.61 8.13
N ARG A 497 -24.49 -12.50 7.51
CA ARG A 497 -23.23 -13.05 8.01
C ARG A 497 -22.63 -12.23 9.13
N LEU A 498 -22.85 -10.92 9.09
CA LEU A 498 -22.34 -9.96 10.07
C LEU A 498 -23.41 -9.49 11.07
N GLY A 499 -24.66 -10.00 10.95
CA GLY A 499 -25.75 -9.64 11.83
C GLY A 499 -26.19 -8.18 11.71
N TRP A 500 -26.16 -7.60 10.49
CA TRP A 500 -26.52 -6.20 10.28
C TRP A 500 -28.03 -5.99 10.32
N SER A 501 -28.48 -4.97 11.08
CA SER A 501 -29.84 -4.47 11.01
C SER A 501 -30.14 -3.81 9.65
N GLU A 502 -31.41 -3.57 9.35
CA GLU A 502 -31.80 -2.85 8.12
C GLU A 502 -31.23 -1.42 8.09
N GLU A 503 -31.18 -0.74 9.25
CA GLU A 503 -30.58 0.59 9.38
C GLU A 503 -29.08 0.54 9.06
N ARG A 504 -28.37 -0.49 9.54
CA ARG A 504 -26.93 -0.67 9.23
C ARG A 504 -26.73 -0.95 7.76
N GLN A 505 -27.52 -1.81 7.14
CA GLN A 505 -27.44 -2.11 5.71
C GLN A 505 -27.62 -0.85 4.87
N LYS A 506 -28.64 -0.04 5.20
CA LYS A 506 -28.90 1.24 4.54
C LYS A 506 -27.73 2.20 4.72
N ALA A 507 -27.21 2.33 5.93
CA ALA A 507 -26.07 3.21 6.23
C ALA A 507 -24.80 2.79 5.45
N GLU A 508 -24.49 1.49 5.38
CA GLU A 508 -23.37 0.95 4.59
C GLU A 508 -23.50 1.31 3.11
N LEU A 509 -24.69 1.11 2.54
CA LEU A 509 -24.95 1.43 1.14
C LEU A 509 -24.87 2.94 0.88
N ASP A 510 -25.52 3.76 1.69
CA ASP A 510 -25.53 5.22 1.54
C ASP A 510 -24.12 5.82 1.67
N ASN A 511 -23.34 5.34 2.63
CA ASN A 511 -21.95 5.78 2.83
C ASN A 511 -21.06 5.36 1.66
N PHE A 512 -21.20 4.14 1.19
CA PHE A 512 -20.41 3.66 0.05
C PHE A 512 -20.76 4.40 -1.24
N VAL A 513 -22.05 4.67 -1.52
CA VAL A 513 -22.47 5.49 -2.68
C VAL A 513 -21.91 6.92 -2.59
N LYS A 514 -21.84 7.51 -1.39
CA LYS A 514 -21.17 8.82 -1.22
C LYS A 514 -19.68 8.72 -1.51
N LEU A 515 -19.03 7.62 -1.07
CA LEU A 515 -17.62 7.37 -1.31
C LEU A 515 -17.33 7.20 -2.80
N THR A 516 -18.11 6.39 -3.53
CA THR A 516 -17.88 6.15 -4.97
C THR A 516 -17.91 7.43 -5.80
N LYS A 517 -18.70 8.43 -5.39
CA LYS A 517 -18.74 9.75 -6.07
C LYS A 517 -17.40 10.49 -6.00
N GLN A 518 -16.59 10.27 -4.96
CA GLN A 518 -15.26 10.88 -4.83
C GLN A 518 -14.21 10.20 -5.73
N TYR A 519 -14.49 8.98 -6.19
CA TYR A 519 -13.63 8.20 -7.09
C TYR A 519 -14.01 8.38 -8.56
N ARG A 520 -14.97 9.26 -8.87
CA ARG A 520 -15.39 9.57 -10.24
C ARG A 520 -15.05 11.00 -10.60
N LEU A 521 -14.71 11.22 -11.86
CA LEU A 521 -14.64 12.56 -12.41
C LEU A 521 -16.01 12.95 -12.98
N VAL A 522 -16.43 14.16 -12.68
CA VAL A 522 -17.58 14.77 -13.37
C VAL A 522 -17.12 15.08 -14.79
N ALA A 523 -17.92 14.67 -15.79
CA ALA A 523 -17.64 14.84 -17.21
C ALA A 523 -17.60 16.32 -17.61
#